data_cf809b64c88ef1cf25215cf5597584e2
#
_entry.id   cf809b64c88ef1cf25215cf5597584e2
#
_cell.length_a   1.000
_cell.length_b   1.000
_cell.length_c   1.000
_cell.angle_alpha   90.00
_cell.angle_beta   90.00
_cell.angle_gamma   90.00
#
_symmetry.space_group_name_H-M   'P 1'
#
loop_
_entity.id
_entity.type
_entity.pdbx_description
1 polymer ?
#
loop_
_entity_poly.entity_id
_entity_poly.type
_entity_poly.pdbx_seq_one_letter_code
_entity_poly.pdbx_strand_id
1 'polypeptide(L)'
;MTLESRPILAALALGIATVMNPWSATVDATRPAAPTMGVPGFALAVTAGGLQTSDATLPELTQPVNDFAHVIDASSAAALDEMIRSLKNASGDVVVVATVPTIAPYGDIREYANKLFENHGRGIGDKGKDNGLLILLAVNERKVWVEVGYTLEQWVTDGFAGETSRLYMVPQFRDGDYGGGLRNGAARIITRIAEGRNVVLQGVPRVTQPQTGTPIPISGLILLFIAILVLSRIGGGPRSGVRRWGASPWSGWSSGVGPFGGGAGGGGGFGGGFGGFGGGSSGGGGGGASW
;
A
#
# COMPACT_ATOMS: atom_id res chain seq x y z
N MET A 1 45.57 -15.08 -45.09
CA MET A 1 46.69 -14.33 -44.49
C MET A 1 46.41 -14.30 -42.99
N THR A 2 47.14 -15.17 -42.32
CA THR A 2 47.14 -15.54 -40.90
C THR A 2 47.68 -14.40 -40.06
N LEU A 3 47.14 -14.17 -38.89
CA LEU A 3 47.90 -13.87 -37.67
C LEU A 3 47.08 -14.08 -36.43
N GLU A 4 47.41 -15.18 -35.77
CA GLU A 4 47.09 -15.47 -34.36
C GLU A 4 47.86 -14.52 -33.43
N SER A 5 47.32 -14.23 -32.27
CA SER A 5 48.08 -14.07 -31.03
C SER A 5 47.22 -14.29 -29.79
N ARG A 6 47.51 -15.33 -29.11
CA ARG A 6 47.12 -15.72 -27.71
C ARG A 6 48.23 -15.19 -26.77
N PRO A 7 48.16 -15.54 -25.46
CA PRO A 7 47.43 -14.91 -24.33
C PRO A 7 48.43 -14.45 -23.24
N ILE A 8 47.95 -13.76 -22.22
CA ILE A 8 48.71 -13.63 -20.95
C ILE A 8 47.80 -13.93 -19.78
N LEU A 9 48.06 -15.09 -19.17
CA LEU A 9 47.68 -15.48 -17.83
C LEU A 9 48.46 -14.64 -16.80
N ALA A 10 47.78 -14.08 -15.82
CA ALA A 10 48.40 -13.67 -14.58
C ALA A 10 47.51 -14.17 -13.44
N ALA A 11 47.93 -15.24 -12.85
CA ALA A 11 47.40 -15.77 -11.58
C ALA A 11 47.98 -14.90 -10.44
N LEU A 12 47.13 -14.35 -9.61
CA LEU A 12 47.51 -13.81 -8.29
C LEU A 12 46.77 -14.59 -7.20
N ALA A 13 47.51 -15.52 -6.63
CA ALA A 13 47.13 -16.20 -5.40
C ALA A 13 47.43 -15.27 -4.22
N LEU A 14 46.43 -14.93 -3.42
CA LEU A 14 46.65 -14.26 -2.13
C LEU A 14 46.05 -15.10 -1.03
N GLY A 15 46.92 -15.49 -0.09
CA GLY A 15 46.71 -16.47 0.94
C GLY A 15 45.72 -16.06 2.02
N ILE A 16 44.97 -17.05 2.44
CA ILE A 16 44.08 -17.01 3.60
C ILE A 16 44.92 -17.27 4.85
N ALA A 17 45.15 -16.26 5.67
CA ALA A 17 45.74 -16.43 6.99
C ALA A 17 44.66 -16.91 7.97
N THR A 18 44.76 -18.20 8.34
CA THR A 18 43.96 -18.79 9.41
C THR A 18 44.46 -18.27 10.77
N VAL A 19 43.68 -17.43 11.43
CA VAL A 19 43.95 -17.05 12.81
C VAL A 19 43.41 -18.14 13.72
N MET A 20 44.32 -18.95 14.24
CA MET A 20 44.06 -19.93 15.32
C MET A 20 43.81 -19.18 16.63
N ASN A 21 42.70 -19.43 17.26
CA ASN A 21 42.36 -18.93 18.58
C ASN A 21 42.76 -20.00 19.61
N PRO A 22 43.74 -19.72 20.48
CA PRO A 22 44.18 -20.69 21.48
C PRO A 22 43.53 -20.41 22.82
N TRP A 23 42.27 -20.80 22.99
CA TRP A 23 41.69 -20.87 24.32
C TRP A 23 40.87 -22.16 24.45
N SER A 24 41.59 -23.28 24.54
CA SER A 24 41.03 -24.53 25.04
C SER A 24 41.28 -24.57 26.54
N ALA A 25 40.32 -24.17 27.34
CA ALA A 25 40.33 -24.41 28.78
C ALA A 25 39.96 -25.89 29.01
N THR A 26 40.93 -26.68 29.34
CA THR A 26 40.75 -28.04 29.88
C THR A 26 40.09 -27.95 31.25
N VAL A 27 38.88 -28.47 31.37
CA VAL A 27 38.18 -28.63 32.66
C VAL A 27 38.71 -29.90 33.32
N ASP A 28 39.44 -29.72 34.41
CA ASP A 28 39.95 -30.81 35.25
C ASP A 28 38.80 -31.44 36.03
N ALA A 29 38.61 -32.77 35.82
CA ALA A 29 37.51 -33.59 36.35
C ALA A 29 37.91 -34.32 37.63
N THR A 30 38.39 -33.57 38.63
CA THR A 30 38.64 -34.17 39.94
C THR A 30 38.20 -33.25 41.07
N ARG A 31 36.88 -33.20 41.30
CA ARG A 31 36.33 -32.61 42.51
C ARG A 31 35.33 -33.56 43.16
N PRO A 32 35.57 -33.99 44.42
CA PRO A 32 34.65 -34.90 45.10
C PRO A 32 33.30 -34.20 45.38
N ALA A 33 32.24 -34.95 45.18
CA ALA A 33 30.86 -34.50 45.40
C ALA A 33 30.61 -34.28 46.90
N ALA A 34 30.10 -33.10 47.22
CA ALA A 34 29.54 -32.79 48.53
C ALA A 34 28.10 -33.37 48.63
N PRO A 35 27.67 -33.82 49.84
CA PRO A 35 26.35 -34.42 50.00
C PRO A 35 25.26 -33.37 49.87
N THR A 36 24.36 -33.54 48.91
CA THR A 36 23.16 -32.75 48.75
C THR A 36 22.10 -33.15 49.73
N MET A 37 21.81 -32.28 50.71
CA MET A 37 20.59 -32.36 51.51
C MET A 37 19.41 -32.10 50.59
N GLY A 38 18.49 -33.10 50.51
CA GLY A 38 17.28 -33.00 49.73
C GLY A 38 16.30 -31.93 50.31
N VAL A 39 16.08 -30.88 49.56
CA VAL A 39 14.92 -30.03 49.70
C VAL A 39 13.89 -30.50 48.70
N PRO A 40 12.61 -30.71 49.08
CA PRO A 40 11.59 -31.04 48.09
C PRO A 40 11.33 -29.79 47.24
N GLY A 41 12.02 -29.77 46.08
CA GLY A 41 11.81 -28.71 45.10
C GLY A 41 10.47 -28.91 44.41
N PHE A 42 9.54 -27.99 44.64
CA PHE A 42 8.43 -27.75 43.74
C PHE A 42 9.05 -27.37 42.36
N ALA A 43 9.09 -28.33 41.47
CA ALA A 43 9.37 -28.08 40.07
C ALA A 43 8.14 -27.34 39.50
N LEU A 44 8.18 -26.01 39.52
CA LEU A 44 7.36 -25.21 38.62
C LEU A 44 7.83 -25.56 37.20
N ALA A 45 7.14 -26.47 36.55
CA ALA A 45 7.22 -26.63 35.12
C ALA A 45 6.76 -25.33 34.49
N VAL A 46 7.68 -24.38 34.26
CA VAL A 46 7.47 -23.31 33.34
C VAL A 46 7.39 -23.96 31.98
N THR A 47 6.18 -24.36 31.61
CA THR A 47 5.82 -24.53 30.19
C THR A 47 6.09 -23.18 29.56
N ALA A 48 7.25 -23.06 28.92
CA ALA A 48 7.47 -22.07 27.90
C ALA A 48 6.45 -22.38 26.80
N GLY A 49 5.22 -21.93 27.02
CA GLY A 49 4.26 -21.74 25.95
C GLY A 49 4.94 -20.75 25.04
N GLY A 50 5.63 -21.26 24.01
CA GLY A 50 6.05 -20.43 22.90
C GLY A 50 4.82 -19.64 22.50
N LEU A 51 4.91 -18.32 22.57
CA LEU A 51 4.05 -17.45 21.82
C LEU A 51 4.24 -17.87 20.36
N GLN A 52 3.50 -18.88 19.95
CA GLN A 52 3.24 -19.07 18.54
C GLN A 52 2.47 -17.82 18.17
N THR A 53 3.21 -16.79 17.71
CA THR A 53 2.63 -15.85 16.78
C THR A 53 2.05 -16.74 15.70
N SER A 54 0.75 -17.03 15.79
CA SER A 54 0.01 -17.54 14.66
C SER A 54 0.26 -16.47 13.59
N ASP A 55 1.17 -16.77 12.65
CA ASP A 55 1.14 -16.14 11.35
C ASP A 55 -0.30 -16.34 10.90
N ALA A 56 -1.11 -15.30 11.08
CA ALA A 56 -2.46 -15.31 10.57
C ALA A 56 -2.26 -15.50 9.07
N THR A 57 -2.57 -16.72 8.60
CA THR A 57 -2.23 -17.14 7.25
C THR A 57 -2.98 -16.22 6.32
N LEU A 58 -2.27 -15.26 5.73
CA LEU A 58 -2.84 -14.36 4.74
C LEU A 58 -3.45 -15.20 3.62
N PRO A 59 -4.62 -14.83 3.10
CA PRO A 59 -5.21 -15.56 1.99
C PRO A 59 -4.32 -15.48 0.75
N GLU A 60 -4.26 -16.57 -0.01
CA GLU A 60 -3.48 -16.61 -1.24
C GLU A 60 -4.26 -15.97 -2.40
N LEU A 61 -3.64 -15.02 -3.08
CA LEU A 61 -4.19 -14.39 -4.27
C LEU A 61 -3.91 -15.28 -5.48
N THR A 62 -4.94 -15.77 -6.13
CA THR A 62 -4.85 -16.68 -7.28
C THR A 62 -5.56 -16.17 -8.53
N GLN A 63 -6.48 -15.23 -8.36
CA GLN A 63 -7.34 -14.69 -9.41
C GLN A 63 -7.19 -13.16 -9.52
N PRO A 64 -7.64 -12.54 -10.61
CA PRO A 64 -7.74 -11.08 -10.69
C PRO A 64 -8.65 -10.48 -9.63
N VAL A 65 -9.74 -11.20 -9.28
CA VAL A 65 -10.70 -10.82 -8.26
C VAL A 65 -10.76 -11.92 -7.21
N ASN A 66 -10.39 -11.61 -5.97
CA ASN A 66 -10.35 -12.53 -4.84
C ASN A 66 -11.32 -12.03 -3.76
N ASP A 67 -12.53 -12.53 -3.76
CA ASP A 67 -13.60 -12.09 -2.87
C ASP A 67 -13.71 -12.99 -1.64
N PHE A 68 -12.80 -12.82 -0.66
CA PHE A 68 -12.81 -13.59 0.58
C PHE A 68 -13.87 -13.13 1.58
N ALA A 69 -14.39 -11.93 1.40
CA ALA A 69 -15.48 -11.41 2.23
C ALA A 69 -16.89 -11.72 1.68
N HIS A 70 -16.97 -12.24 0.44
CA HIS A 70 -18.22 -12.55 -0.26
C HIS A 70 -19.18 -11.34 -0.36
N VAL A 71 -18.62 -10.18 -0.70
CA VAL A 71 -19.37 -8.92 -0.80
C VAL A 71 -19.48 -8.37 -2.24
N ILE A 72 -18.87 -9.05 -3.21
CA ILE A 72 -18.92 -8.64 -4.62
C ILE A 72 -20.00 -9.47 -5.31
N ASP A 73 -20.98 -8.81 -5.94
CA ASP A 73 -21.96 -9.49 -6.77
C ASP A 73 -21.34 -10.08 -8.04
N ALA A 74 -21.96 -11.11 -8.59
CA ALA A 74 -21.42 -11.84 -9.74
C ALA A 74 -21.21 -10.95 -10.98
N SER A 75 -22.06 -9.95 -11.19
CA SER A 75 -21.97 -9.04 -12.33
C SER A 75 -20.78 -8.09 -12.19
N SER A 76 -20.55 -7.57 -11.00
CA SER A 76 -19.39 -6.73 -10.68
C SER A 76 -18.09 -7.53 -10.73
N ALA A 77 -18.09 -8.76 -10.23
CA ALA A 77 -16.92 -9.64 -10.29
C ALA A 77 -16.52 -9.95 -11.75
N ALA A 78 -17.48 -10.28 -12.61
CA ALA A 78 -17.24 -10.52 -14.03
C ALA A 78 -16.70 -9.28 -14.76
N ALA A 79 -17.29 -8.10 -14.50
CA ALA A 79 -16.84 -6.85 -15.10
C ALA A 79 -15.43 -6.45 -14.63
N LEU A 80 -15.09 -6.66 -13.34
CA LEU A 80 -13.76 -6.46 -12.82
C LEU A 80 -12.74 -7.39 -13.48
N ASP A 81 -13.05 -8.68 -13.58
CA ASP A 81 -12.16 -9.66 -14.20
C ASP A 81 -11.88 -9.31 -15.67
N GLU A 82 -12.91 -8.92 -16.42
CA GLU A 82 -12.77 -8.49 -17.82
C GLU A 82 -11.86 -7.26 -17.97
N MET A 83 -12.09 -6.22 -17.19
CA MET A 83 -11.28 -5.00 -17.24
C MET A 83 -9.82 -5.25 -16.86
N ILE A 84 -9.58 -6.05 -15.83
CA ILE A 84 -8.24 -6.41 -15.37
C ILE A 84 -7.49 -7.21 -16.43
N ARG A 85 -8.14 -8.21 -17.03
CA ARG A 85 -7.54 -9.00 -18.11
C ARG A 85 -7.30 -8.17 -19.37
N SER A 86 -8.19 -7.24 -19.69
CA SER A 86 -8.02 -6.32 -20.82
C SER A 86 -6.75 -5.47 -20.64
N LEU A 87 -6.54 -4.90 -19.45
CA LEU A 87 -5.31 -4.15 -19.15
C LEU A 87 -4.07 -5.03 -19.26
N LYS A 88 -4.09 -6.21 -18.63
CA LYS A 88 -2.97 -7.12 -18.65
C LYS A 88 -2.58 -7.55 -20.08
N ASN A 89 -3.56 -7.84 -20.93
CA ASN A 89 -3.31 -8.22 -22.32
C ASN A 89 -2.75 -7.06 -23.15
N ALA A 90 -3.16 -5.82 -22.84
CA ALA A 90 -2.74 -4.65 -23.61
C ALA A 90 -1.39 -4.07 -23.18
N SER A 91 -1.09 -4.08 -21.89
CA SER A 91 0.12 -3.42 -21.32
C SER A 91 1.07 -4.37 -20.58
N GLY A 92 0.57 -5.53 -20.17
CA GLY A 92 1.28 -6.45 -19.27
C GLY A 92 1.15 -6.07 -17.78
N ASP A 93 0.57 -4.92 -17.45
CA ASP A 93 0.40 -4.52 -16.06
C ASP A 93 -0.69 -5.33 -15.38
N VAL A 94 -0.52 -5.59 -14.08
CA VAL A 94 -1.37 -6.49 -13.31
C VAL A 94 -2.09 -5.73 -12.21
N VAL A 95 -3.40 -5.73 -12.27
CA VAL A 95 -4.26 -5.26 -11.18
C VAL A 95 -4.90 -6.46 -10.52
N VAL A 96 -4.95 -6.47 -9.20
CA VAL A 96 -5.64 -7.49 -8.41
C VAL A 96 -6.60 -6.79 -7.45
N VAL A 97 -7.79 -7.32 -7.31
CA VAL A 97 -8.78 -6.88 -6.32
C VAL A 97 -8.92 -7.98 -5.27
N ALA A 98 -8.85 -7.59 -4.00
CA ALA A 98 -9.07 -8.50 -2.89
C ALA A 98 -10.04 -7.87 -1.88
N THR A 99 -11.00 -8.65 -1.41
CA THR A 99 -11.84 -8.28 -0.27
C THR A 99 -11.56 -9.21 0.88
N VAL A 100 -11.47 -8.69 2.10
CA VAL A 100 -11.30 -9.48 3.32
C VAL A 100 -12.33 -9.07 4.37
N PRO A 101 -12.83 -10.03 5.18
CA PRO A 101 -13.75 -9.68 6.27
C PRO A 101 -13.06 -8.77 7.29
N THR A 102 -11.79 -9.04 7.63
CA THR A 102 -11.00 -8.27 8.61
C THR A 102 -9.52 -8.35 8.29
N ILE A 103 -8.78 -7.35 8.72
CA ILE A 103 -7.32 -7.32 8.66
C ILE A 103 -6.65 -7.87 9.94
N ALA A 104 -7.43 -8.29 10.93
CA ALA A 104 -6.87 -8.84 12.17
C ALA A 104 -5.94 -10.05 11.87
N PRO A 105 -4.81 -10.19 12.57
CA PRO A 105 -4.35 -9.42 13.72
C PRO A 105 -3.54 -8.14 13.41
N TYR A 106 -3.47 -7.69 12.16
CA TYR A 106 -2.73 -6.50 11.77
C TYR A 106 -3.43 -5.23 12.28
N GLY A 107 -2.63 -4.27 12.74
CA GLY A 107 -3.16 -2.99 13.26
C GLY A 107 -3.46 -1.96 12.17
N ASP A 108 -2.82 -2.08 11.00
CA ASP A 108 -2.98 -1.15 9.88
C ASP A 108 -3.24 -1.89 8.57
N ILE A 109 -4.18 -1.36 7.78
CA ILE A 109 -4.52 -1.88 6.45
C ILE A 109 -3.33 -1.79 5.48
N ARG A 110 -2.43 -0.84 5.64
CA ARG A 110 -1.23 -0.70 4.80
C ARG A 110 -0.28 -1.87 5.00
N GLU A 111 -0.01 -2.21 6.28
CA GLU A 111 0.83 -3.36 6.61
C GLU A 111 0.23 -4.65 6.04
N TYR A 112 -1.08 -4.84 6.23
CA TYR A 112 -1.79 -5.98 5.69
C TYR A 112 -1.72 -6.02 4.16
N ALA A 113 -1.97 -4.88 3.48
CA ALA A 113 -1.94 -4.78 2.02
C ALA A 113 -0.55 -5.08 1.46
N ASN A 114 0.51 -4.55 2.08
CA ASN A 114 1.88 -4.81 1.68
C ASN A 114 2.23 -6.30 1.80
N LYS A 115 1.88 -6.93 2.93
CA LYS A 115 2.06 -8.38 3.13
C LYS A 115 1.24 -9.22 2.16
N LEU A 116 -0.01 -8.81 1.89
CA LEU A 116 -0.86 -9.49 0.92
C LEU A 116 -0.33 -9.32 -0.51
N PHE A 117 0.27 -8.16 -0.83
CA PHE A 117 0.90 -7.91 -2.12
C PHE A 117 2.09 -8.84 -2.36
N GLU A 118 2.87 -9.16 -1.32
CA GLU A 118 3.94 -10.15 -1.38
C GLU A 118 3.42 -11.55 -1.75
N ASN A 119 2.15 -11.84 -1.51
CA ASN A 119 1.45 -13.07 -1.88
C ASN A 119 2.29 -14.34 -1.67
N HIS A 120 2.75 -14.55 -0.44
CA HIS A 120 3.61 -15.69 -0.06
C HIS A 120 4.91 -15.78 -0.88
N GLY A 121 5.49 -14.62 -1.23
CA GLY A 121 6.73 -14.53 -2.01
C GLY A 121 6.55 -14.62 -3.53
N ARG A 122 5.30 -14.74 -4.02
CA ARG A 122 5.02 -14.70 -5.47
C ARG A 122 4.97 -13.28 -6.01
N GLY A 123 4.55 -12.30 -5.17
CA GLY A 123 4.35 -10.92 -5.56
C GLY A 123 3.24 -10.71 -6.61
N ILE A 124 2.70 -9.52 -6.71
CA ILE A 124 1.78 -9.11 -7.77
C ILE A 124 2.56 -8.41 -8.88
N GLY A 125 2.33 -8.79 -10.13
CA GLY A 125 3.09 -8.29 -11.28
C GLY A 125 4.18 -9.25 -11.75
N ASP A 126 4.93 -8.83 -12.75
CA ASP A 126 6.03 -9.61 -13.31
C ASP A 126 7.31 -9.36 -12.51
N LYS A 127 8.10 -10.41 -12.33
CA LYS A 127 9.39 -10.33 -11.63
C LYS A 127 10.33 -9.32 -12.30
N GLY A 128 10.80 -8.36 -11.50
CA GLY A 128 11.73 -7.32 -11.97
C GLY A 128 11.08 -6.21 -12.81
N LYS A 129 9.75 -6.25 -13.00
CA LYS A 129 9.02 -5.16 -13.64
C LYS A 129 8.25 -4.31 -12.62
N ASP A 130 7.92 -4.88 -11.44
CA ASP A 130 7.18 -4.22 -10.35
C ASP A 130 5.92 -3.49 -10.84
N ASN A 131 5.23 -4.13 -11.79
CA ASN A 131 4.08 -3.61 -12.53
C ASN A 131 2.75 -4.14 -11.99
N GLY A 132 2.72 -4.44 -10.70
CA GLY A 132 1.55 -4.92 -9.97
C GLY A 132 0.81 -3.79 -9.24
N LEU A 133 -0.49 -3.98 -9.00
CA LEU A 133 -1.32 -3.12 -8.16
C LEU A 133 -2.36 -3.97 -7.43
N LEU A 134 -2.56 -3.70 -6.14
CA LEU A 134 -3.58 -4.36 -5.32
C LEU A 134 -4.60 -3.33 -4.85
N ILE A 135 -5.89 -3.63 -5.06
CA ILE A 135 -6.99 -2.90 -4.43
C ILE A 135 -7.53 -3.80 -3.32
N LEU A 136 -7.34 -3.43 -2.08
CA LEU A 136 -7.77 -4.18 -0.91
C LEU A 136 -8.94 -3.50 -0.22
N LEU A 137 -10.02 -4.26 0.00
CA LEU A 137 -11.19 -3.83 0.79
C LEU A 137 -11.27 -4.65 2.08
N ALA A 138 -11.20 -3.99 3.24
CA ALA A 138 -11.43 -4.56 4.56
C ALA A 138 -12.82 -4.15 5.08
N VAL A 139 -13.74 -5.11 5.11
CA VAL A 139 -15.17 -4.82 5.31
C VAL A 139 -15.46 -4.37 6.74
N ASN A 140 -14.98 -5.11 7.75
CA ASN A 140 -15.26 -4.80 9.16
C ASN A 140 -14.62 -3.48 9.59
N GLU A 141 -13.42 -3.18 9.10
CA GLU A 141 -12.70 -1.95 9.39
C GLU A 141 -13.22 -0.76 8.56
N ARG A 142 -14.06 -1.01 7.56
CA ARG A 142 -14.56 0.01 6.62
C ARG A 142 -13.41 0.79 5.99
N LYS A 143 -12.44 0.07 5.49
CA LYS A 143 -11.25 0.67 4.87
C LYS A 143 -11.00 0.07 3.50
N VAL A 144 -10.55 0.91 2.58
CA VAL A 144 -10.01 0.50 1.29
C VAL A 144 -8.59 1.04 1.16
N TRP A 145 -7.71 0.24 0.60
CA TRP A 145 -6.33 0.60 0.33
C TRP A 145 -5.93 0.15 -1.08
N VAL A 146 -5.19 1.01 -1.76
CA VAL A 146 -4.59 0.69 -3.05
C VAL A 146 -3.08 0.65 -2.86
N GLU A 147 -2.50 -0.54 -2.97
CA GLU A 147 -1.05 -0.76 -2.91
C GLU A 147 -0.50 -0.77 -4.32
N VAL A 148 0.55 0.00 -4.58
CA VAL A 148 1.06 0.24 -5.92
C VAL A 148 2.50 -0.25 -6.05
N GLY A 149 2.79 -1.03 -7.08
CA GLY A 149 4.15 -1.44 -7.43
C GLY A 149 4.95 -0.30 -8.04
N TYR A 150 6.27 -0.30 -7.82
CA TYR A 150 7.17 0.80 -8.14
C TYR A 150 7.02 1.37 -9.55
N THR A 151 6.86 0.52 -10.55
CA THR A 151 6.73 0.97 -11.95
C THR A 151 5.44 1.74 -12.20
N LEU A 152 4.38 1.45 -11.45
CA LEU A 152 3.07 2.09 -11.62
C LEU A 152 2.92 3.41 -10.85
N GLU A 153 3.78 3.68 -9.86
CA GLU A 153 3.73 4.89 -9.03
C GLU A 153 3.82 6.18 -9.85
N GLN A 154 4.49 6.15 -10.99
CA GLN A 154 4.59 7.30 -11.90
C GLN A 154 3.24 7.74 -12.48
N TRP A 155 2.26 6.83 -12.57
CA TRP A 155 0.91 7.11 -13.08
C TRP A 155 -0.15 7.08 -11.97
N VAL A 156 -0.02 6.10 -11.06
CA VAL A 156 -0.91 5.90 -9.92
C VAL A 156 -0.17 6.33 -8.66
N THR A 157 -0.11 7.64 -8.44
CA THR A 157 0.50 8.21 -7.23
C THR A 157 -0.38 7.99 -6.00
N ASP A 158 0.18 8.11 -4.79
CA ASP A 158 -0.56 7.99 -3.53
C ASP A 158 -1.76 8.95 -3.49
N GLY A 159 -1.57 10.18 -3.97
CA GLY A 159 -2.64 11.18 -4.08
C GLY A 159 -3.77 10.74 -4.98
N PHE A 160 -3.45 10.19 -6.16
CA PHE A 160 -4.43 9.67 -7.12
C PHE A 160 -5.17 8.43 -6.57
N ALA A 161 -4.45 7.51 -5.93
CA ALA A 161 -5.02 6.33 -5.29
C ALA A 161 -5.97 6.70 -4.15
N GLY A 162 -5.56 7.62 -3.27
CA GLY A 162 -6.39 8.13 -2.19
C GLY A 162 -7.60 8.93 -2.67
N GLU A 163 -7.46 9.76 -3.72
CA GLU A 163 -8.59 10.47 -4.35
C GLU A 163 -9.58 9.48 -4.97
N THR A 164 -9.07 8.49 -5.71
CA THR A 164 -9.90 7.45 -6.32
C THR A 164 -10.69 6.69 -5.27
N SER A 165 -10.05 6.30 -4.19
CA SER A 165 -10.71 5.64 -3.05
C SER A 165 -11.83 6.50 -2.47
N ARG A 166 -11.56 7.78 -2.16
CA ARG A 166 -12.53 8.68 -1.52
C ARG A 166 -13.70 9.05 -2.41
N LEU A 167 -13.46 9.36 -3.69
CA LEU A 167 -14.48 9.92 -4.57
C LEU A 167 -15.24 8.87 -5.39
N TYR A 168 -14.64 7.73 -5.69
CA TYR A 168 -15.22 6.76 -6.61
C TYR A 168 -15.59 5.43 -5.95
N MET A 169 -14.94 5.07 -4.83
CA MET A 169 -15.24 3.82 -4.13
C MET A 169 -16.11 4.06 -2.90
N VAL A 170 -15.68 4.93 -1.99
CA VAL A 170 -16.34 5.15 -0.68
C VAL A 170 -17.82 5.54 -0.78
N PRO A 171 -18.30 6.38 -1.70
CA PRO A 171 -19.72 6.66 -1.80
C PRO A 171 -20.58 5.41 -1.98
N GLN A 172 -20.16 4.51 -2.87
CA GLN A 172 -20.83 3.24 -3.13
C GLN A 172 -20.76 2.31 -1.90
N PHE A 173 -19.61 2.26 -1.22
CA PHE A 173 -19.43 1.43 -0.02
C PHE A 173 -20.36 1.87 1.14
N ARG A 174 -20.64 3.17 1.27
CA ARG A 174 -21.62 3.68 2.24
C ARG A 174 -23.02 3.20 1.96
N ASP A 175 -23.34 3.01 0.69
CA ASP A 175 -24.64 2.51 0.23
C ASP A 175 -24.70 0.97 0.24
N GLY A 176 -23.59 0.29 0.63
CA GLY A 176 -23.49 -1.17 0.65
C GLY A 176 -23.14 -1.80 -0.70
N ASP A 177 -22.99 -0.99 -1.75
CA ASP A 177 -22.58 -1.46 -3.08
C ASP A 177 -21.05 -1.58 -3.19
N TYR A 178 -20.51 -2.64 -2.58
CA TYR A 178 -19.07 -2.91 -2.60
C TYR A 178 -18.56 -3.25 -4.01
N GLY A 179 -19.34 -4.04 -4.75
CA GLY A 179 -19.01 -4.42 -6.13
C GLY A 179 -18.93 -3.22 -7.07
N GLY A 180 -19.93 -2.35 -7.03
CA GLY A 180 -19.97 -1.11 -7.80
C GLY A 180 -18.84 -0.15 -7.46
N GLY A 181 -18.53 0.01 -6.17
CA GLY A 181 -17.44 0.86 -5.72
C GLY A 181 -16.07 0.36 -6.20
N LEU A 182 -15.80 -0.95 -6.06
CA LEU A 182 -14.56 -1.56 -6.55
C LEU A 182 -14.44 -1.43 -8.08
N ARG A 183 -15.53 -1.66 -8.80
CA ARG A 183 -15.58 -1.51 -10.26
C ARG A 183 -15.27 -0.08 -10.71
N ASN A 184 -15.86 0.93 -10.07
CA ASN A 184 -15.61 2.33 -10.40
C ASN A 184 -14.14 2.72 -10.13
N GLY A 185 -13.61 2.32 -8.96
CA GLY A 185 -12.22 2.57 -8.62
C GLY A 185 -11.23 1.87 -9.52
N ALA A 186 -11.44 0.59 -9.80
CA ALA A 186 -10.61 -0.20 -10.70
C ALA A 186 -10.63 0.39 -12.13
N ALA A 187 -11.81 0.74 -12.67
CA ALA A 187 -11.93 1.35 -13.98
C ALA A 187 -11.13 2.66 -14.10
N ARG A 188 -11.17 3.52 -13.07
CA ARG A 188 -10.39 4.76 -13.03
C ARG A 188 -8.88 4.50 -13.01
N ILE A 189 -8.43 3.57 -12.16
CA ILE A 189 -7.02 3.19 -12.05
C ILE A 189 -6.53 2.56 -13.36
N ILE A 190 -7.27 1.61 -13.91
CA ILE A 190 -6.96 0.92 -15.17
C ILE A 190 -6.86 1.93 -16.32
N THR A 191 -7.81 2.86 -16.41
CA THR A 191 -7.77 3.93 -17.43
C THR A 191 -6.51 4.78 -17.28
N ARG A 192 -6.14 5.15 -16.06
CA ARG A 192 -4.93 5.94 -15.78
C ARG A 192 -3.64 5.23 -16.19
N ILE A 193 -3.56 3.92 -15.92
CA ILE A 193 -2.41 3.09 -16.35
C ILE A 193 -2.38 2.99 -17.87
N ALA A 194 -3.51 2.72 -18.51
CA ALA A 194 -3.61 2.63 -19.96
C ALA A 194 -3.18 3.92 -20.67
N GLU A 195 -3.61 5.08 -20.16
CA GLU A 195 -3.16 6.40 -20.65
C GLU A 195 -1.65 6.55 -20.49
N GLY A 196 -1.10 6.19 -19.34
CA GLY A 196 0.35 6.23 -19.08
C GLY A 196 1.17 5.31 -19.98
N ARG A 197 0.59 4.18 -20.38
CA ARG A 197 1.19 3.20 -21.31
C ARG A 197 0.92 3.51 -22.79
N ASN A 198 0.07 4.50 -23.08
CA ASN A 198 -0.41 4.81 -24.43
C ASN A 198 -1.10 3.59 -25.12
N VAL A 199 -1.85 2.80 -24.35
CA VAL A 199 -2.65 1.69 -24.86
C VAL A 199 -4.14 2.02 -24.82
N VAL A 200 -4.88 1.52 -25.80
CA VAL A 200 -6.34 1.68 -25.89
C VAL A 200 -7.02 0.42 -25.37
N LEU A 201 -7.84 0.57 -24.34
CA LEU A 201 -8.63 -0.53 -23.80
C LEU A 201 -10.04 -0.52 -24.37
N GLN A 202 -10.54 -1.70 -24.70
CA GLN A 202 -11.94 -1.89 -25.06
C GLN A 202 -12.72 -2.38 -23.84
N GLY A 203 -13.97 -1.95 -23.69
CA GLY A 203 -14.84 -2.43 -22.61
C GLY A 203 -14.62 -1.79 -21.22
N VAL A 204 -13.66 -0.90 -21.05
CA VAL A 204 -13.46 -0.18 -19.77
C VAL A 204 -14.37 1.06 -19.72
N PRO A 205 -15.34 1.13 -18.79
CA PRO A 205 -16.20 2.29 -18.65
C PRO A 205 -15.39 3.55 -18.31
N ARG A 206 -15.63 4.64 -19.01
CA ARG A 206 -15.10 5.95 -18.57
C ARG A 206 -15.88 6.41 -17.34
N VAL A 207 -15.22 6.39 -16.20
CA VAL A 207 -15.83 6.86 -14.96
C VAL A 207 -15.80 8.37 -14.95
N THR A 208 -16.98 9.01 -15.08
CA THR A 208 -17.13 10.45 -14.95
C THR A 208 -16.91 10.85 -13.50
N GLN A 209 -16.21 11.96 -13.26
CA GLN A 209 -16.04 12.46 -11.89
C GLN A 209 -17.40 12.66 -11.23
N PRO A 210 -17.61 12.11 -10.01
CA PRO A 210 -18.77 12.47 -9.24
C PRO A 210 -18.74 13.99 -9.02
N GLN A 211 -19.79 14.68 -9.45
CA GLN A 211 -19.90 16.13 -9.18
C GLN A 211 -20.11 16.31 -7.67
N THR A 212 -19.03 16.43 -6.92
CA THR A 212 -19.05 16.79 -5.51
C THR A 212 -19.33 18.28 -5.38
N GLY A 213 -20.58 18.60 -5.13
CA GLY A 213 -21.05 19.94 -4.87
C GLY A 213 -21.75 20.58 -6.05
N THR A 214 -22.96 21.09 -5.82
CA THR A 214 -23.56 22.11 -6.67
C THR A 214 -22.57 23.26 -6.78
N PRO A 215 -22.11 23.61 -8.00
CA PRO A 215 -21.27 24.79 -8.14
C PRO A 215 -22.10 25.97 -7.63
N ILE A 216 -21.70 26.56 -6.51
CA ILE A 216 -22.28 27.84 -6.10
C ILE A 216 -21.96 28.76 -7.24
N PRO A 217 -22.96 29.22 -8.01
CA PRO A 217 -22.68 30.06 -9.17
C PRO A 217 -21.94 31.28 -8.67
N ILE A 218 -20.76 31.54 -9.22
CA ILE A 218 -19.93 32.73 -8.86
C ILE A 218 -20.78 33.99 -8.91
N SER A 219 -21.77 34.04 -9.81
CA SER A 219 -22.79 35.07 -9.86
C SER A 219 -23.57 35.23 -8.56
N GLY A 220 -23.90 34.15 -7.84
CA GLY A 220 -24.57 34.22 -6.54
C GLY A 220 -23.67 34.81 -5.45
N LEU A 221 -22.38 34.48 -5.43
CA LEU A 221 -21.42 35.11 -4.51
C LEU A 221 -21.20 36.57 -4.82
N ILE A 222 -21.15 36.98 -6.10
CA ILE A 222 -21.03 38.37 -6.53
C ILE A 222 -22.27 39.15 -6.11
N LEU A 223 -23.47 38.60 -6.33
CA LEU A 223 -24.73 39.27 -5.91
C LEU A 223 -24.81 39.40 -4.39
N LEU A 224 -24.40 38.36 -3.62
CA LEU A 224 -24.33 38.44 -2.16
C LEU A 224 -23.35 39.54 -1.72
N PHE A 225 -22.17 39.60 -2.35
CA PHE A 225 -21.16 40.62 -2.04
C PHE A 225 -21.66 42.04 -2.36
N ILE A 226 -22.32 42.20 -3.50
CA ILE A 226 -22.95 43.49 -3.87
C ILE A 226 -24.08 43.86 -2.88
N ALA A 227 -24.90 42.89 -2.48
CA ALA A 227 -25.96 43.11 -1.48
C ALA A 227 -25.38 43.58 -0.15
N ILE A 228 -24.29 42.93 0.33
CA ILE A 228 -23.59 43.32 1.56
C ILE A 228 -23.01 44.75 1.41
N LEU A 229 -22.40 45.09 0.27
CA LEU A 229 -21.88 46.43 -0.01
C LEU A 229 -22.99 47.51 -0.01
N VAL A 230 -24.13 47.22 -0.62
CA VAL A 230 -25.27 48.14 -0.65
C VAL A 230 -25.87 48.32 0.74
N LEU A 231 -26.08 47.22 1.48
CA LEU A 231 -26.55 47.27 2.87
C LEU A 231 -25.59 48.01 3.79
N SER A 232 -24.29 47.87 3.62
CA SER A 232 -23.29 48.61 4.40
C SER A 232 -23.28 50.12 4.13
N ARG A 233 -23.75 50.55 2.93
CA ARG A 233 -23.90 51.93 2.57
C ARG A 233 -25.19 52.54 3.09
N ILE A 234 -26.28 51.78 3.19
CA ILE A 234 -27.60 52.24 3.65
C ILE A 234 -27.62 52.28 5.19
N GLY A 235 -26.84 51.46 5.89
CA GLY A 235 -26.78 51.41 7.36
C GLY A 235 -25.80 52.39 8.02
N GLY A 236 -25.40 53.47 7.33
CA GLY A 236 -24.42 54.47 7.82
C GLY A 236 -24.98 55.42 8.89
N GLY A 237 -25.10 54.98 10.13
CA GLY A 237 -25.21 55.85 11.30
C GLY A 237 -23.85 56.42 11.75
N PRO A 238 -23.82 57.56 12.48
CA PRO A 238 -22.59 58.31 12.75
C PRO A 238 -21.60 57.53 13.62
N ARG A 239 -20.36 57.50 13.16
CA ARG A 239 -19.22 56.82 13.83
C ARG A 239 -18.76 57.62 15.02
N SER A 240 -18.79 56.99 16.20
CA SER A 240 -18.01 57.44 17.35
C SER A 240 -16.90 56.45 17.64
N GLY A 241 -15.65 56.95 17.63
CA GLY A 241 -14.55 56.41 18.45
C GLY A 241 -13.79 55.22 17.90
N VAL A 242 -12.77 55.48 17.07
CA VAL A 242 -11.67 54.55 16.81
C VAL A 242 -10.85 54.31 18.07
N ARG A 243 -10.95 53.15 18.70
CA ARG A 243 -9.91 52.67 19.61
C ARG A 243 -8.89 51.86 18.82
N ARG A 244 -7.68 52.39 18.72
CA ARG A 244 -6.50 51.69 18.27
C ARG A 244 -6.23 50.50 19.21
N TRP A 245 -6.28 49.27 18.70
CA TRP A 245 -5.71 48.12 19.34
C TRP A 245 -4.41 47.75 18.62
N GLY A 246 -3.38 47.52 19.45
CA GLY A 246 -2.01 47.39 19.05
C GLY A 246 -1.74 46.18 18.19
N ALA A 247 -0.73 46.34 17.38
CA ALA A 247 -0.11 45.30 16.58
C ALA A 247 0.50 44.21 17.46
N SER A 248 0.07 42.95 17.28
CA SER A 248 0.82 41.79 17.68
C SER A 248 1.42 41.16 16.42
N PRO A 249 2.75 40.90 16.40
CA PRO A 249 3.36 40.21 15.27
C PRO A 249 3.08 38.72 15.41
N TRP A 250 2.26 38.17 14.54
CA TRP A 250 2.06 36.74 14.47
C TRP A 250 3.10 36.15 13.52
N SER A 251 4.16 35.64 14.14
CA SER A 251 5.23 34.93 13.45
C SER A 251 4.89 33.47 13.25
N GLY A 252 5.02 33.01 12.01
CA GLY A 252 5.66 31.77 11.67
C GLY A 252 4.91 30.47 11.89
N TRP A 253 4.24 29.99 10.88
CA TRP A 253 4.05 28.57 10.66
C TRP A 253 5.27 28.01 9.92
N SER A 254 6.10 27.29 10.67
CA SER A 254 7.13 26.46 10.08
C SER A 254 6.58 25.03 9.92
N SER A 255 6.28 24.64 8.71
CA SER A 255 6.01 23.26 8.35
C SER A 255 7.31 22.47 8.31
N GLY A 256 7.58 21.71 9.37
CA GLY A 256 8.69 20.76 9.41
C GLY A 256 8.36 19.52 8.59
N VAL A 257 9.05 19.34 7.47
CA VAL A 257 9.06 18.10 6.70
C VAL A 257 10.18 17.22 7.27
N GLY A 258 9.83 16.10 7.90
CA GLY A 258 10.78 15.10 8.35
C GLY A 258 11.10 14.08 7.24
N PRO A 259 12.35 13.59 7.14
CA PRO A 259 12.75 12.63 6.11
C PRO A 259 12.40 11.20 6.55
N PHE A 260 11.70 10.46 5.70
CA PHE A 260 11.48 9.03 5.89
C PHE A 260 12.52 8.24 5.09
N GLY A 261 13.26 7.40 5.80
CA GLY A 261 14.24 6.48 5.24
C GLY A 261 13.59 5.15 4.86
N GLY A 262 14.02 4.61 3.72
CA GLY A 262 13.57 3.34 3.17
C GLY A 262 14.37 2.15 3.69
N GLY A 263 13.78 0.95 3.61
CA GLY A 263 14.44 -0.35 3.83
C GLY A 263 13.98 -1.35 2.78
N ALA A 264 14.94 -2.00 2.14
CA ALA A 264 14.75 -3.00 1.09
C ALA A 264 14.85 -4.41 1.68
N GLY A 265 14.06 -5.38 1.14
CA GLY A 265 14.23 -6.80 1.40
C GLY A 265 13.56 -7.63 0.31
N GLY A 266 14.32 -8.50 -0.35
CA GLY A 266 13.88 -9.30 -1.48
C GLY A 266 13.70 -10.79 -1.11
N GLY A 267 12.92 -11.54 -1.94
CA GLY A 267 12.81 -12.99 -1.88
C GLY A 267 11.84 -13.53 -2.94
N GLY A 268 12.23 -14.51 -3.75
CA GLY A 268 11.50 -14.98 -4.92
C GLY A 268 10.84 -16.35 -4.72
N GLY A 269 9.87 -16.70 -5.59
CA GLY A 269 9.24 -18.02 -5.66
C GLY A 269 8.24 -18.15 -6.83
N PHE A 270 8.15 -19.35 -7.42
CA PHE A 270 7.44 -19.68 -8.68
C PHE A 270 6.05 -20.27 -8.45
N GLY A 271 5.12 -20.03 -9.39
CA GLY A 271 3.86 -20.77 -9.47
C GLY A 271 2.90 -20.22 -10.53
N GLY A 272 2.49 -21.06 -11.49
CA GLY A 272 1.62 -20.69 -12.61
C GLY A 272 0.15 -20.62 -12.26
N GLY A 273 -0.56 -19.68 -12.87
CA GLY A 273 -1.96 -19.39 -12.70
C GLY A 273 -2.34 -18.19 -13.57
N PHE A 274 -3.05 -17.21 -13.08
CA PHE A 274 -3.39 -15.95 -13.74
C PHE A 274 -2.21 -15.25 -14.44
N GLY A 275 -0.99 -15.66 -14.14
CA GLY A 275 0.24 -15.14 -14.71
C GLY A 275 0.55 -13.71 -14.25
N GLY A 276 -0.21 -13.18 -13.27
CA GLY A 276 -0.04 -11.87 -12.71
C GLY A 276 0.72 -11.87 -11.39
N PHE A 277 1.15 -13.04 -10.93
CA PHE A 277 1.86 -13.23 -9.68
C PHE A 277 3.29 -13.69 -9.95
N GLY A 278 4.06 -12.82 -10.54
CA GLY A 278 5.40 -13.08 -11.06
C GLY A 278 6.55 -12.52 -10.23
N GLY A 279 6.29 -11.93 -9.06
CA GLY A 279 7.34 -11.42 -8.17
C GLY A 279 7.56 -9.92 -8.25
N GLY A 280 6.55 -9.15 -8.63
CA GLY A 280 6.58 -7.69 -8.51
C GLY A 280 6.65 -7.26 -7.04
N SER A 281 7.31 -6.13 -6.77
CA SER A 281 7.50 -5.55 -5.44
C SER A 281 6.77 -4.22 -5.33
N SER A 282 6.29 -3.91 -4.12
CA SER A 282 5.81 -2.60 -3.72
C SER A 282 6.67 -2.05 -2.59
N GLY A 283 6.88 -0.74 -2.57
CA GLY A 283 7.58 -0.05 -1.49
C GLY A 283 6.68 0.48 -0.39
N GLY A 284 5.41 0.06 -0.37
CA GLY A 284 4.41 0.64 0.52
C GLY A 284 3.87 1.99 0.02
N GLY A 285 4.07 2.30 -1.27
CA GLY A 285 3.39 3.38 -1.97
C GLY A 285 1.92 3.04 -2.18
N GLY A 286 1.06 4.03 -2.06
CA GLY A 286 -0.37 3.81 -2.26
C GLY A 286 -1.24 4.80 -1.52
N GLY A 287 -2.54 4.61 -1.61
CA GLY A 287 -3.50 5.50 -0.98
C GLY A 287 -4.83 4.81 -0.72
N GLY A 288 -5.50 5.27 0.32
CA GLY A 288 -6.75 4.66 0.71
C GLY A 288 -7.74 5.64 1.32
N ALA A 289 -8.86 5.10 1.75
CA ALA A 289 -9.91 5.83 2.45
C ALA A 289 -10.65 4.93 3.43
N SER A 290 -11.40 5.55 4.34
CA SER A 290 -12.34 4.89 5.25
C SER A 290 -13.70 5.53 5.17
N TRP A 291 -14.75 4.83 5.62
CA TRP A 291 -16.14 5.32 5.61
C TRP A 291 -16.95 4.91 6.83
#